data_28dc63846bcf95b7819953c30c32d5ce
#
_entry.id   28dc63846bcf95b7819953c30c32d5ce
#
_cell.length_a   1.000
_cell.length_b   1.000
_cell.length_c   1.000
_cell.angle_alpha   90.00
_cell.angle_beta   90.00
_cell.angle_gamma   90.00
#
_symmetry.space_group_name_H-M   'P 1'
#
loop_
_entity.id
_entity.type
_entity.pdbx_description
1 polymer ?
#
loop_
_entity_poly.entity_id
_entity_poly.type
_entity_poly.pdbx_seq_one_letter_code
_entity_poly.pdbx_strand_id
1 'polypeptide(L)'
;MQRPNIKTAKNVTPMIYAYTTPEIARHDGWTKIGYTEQDVEKRIKQQTHTADISYHLEWKGNALFDDGSGECFTDKDFHAYLRKSGIEQEKGKNNEWFHVTGQESRIKFYDFRMNHGILQQLSAVIPYRLRKEQEEAVEKTVEYEAKHKDGEFLWNAKPRFGKTLSVYDFCKKSRANTVLIVTNRPAIANSWYDDYMKFLGKESGYLFVSEVDALKGKAGVLSRSEYTKELLKHDDESFGKCIEFVSLQDMKGSKYFSTDGIDKLQEVAMMEWDVLVIDEAHEGVDTLKTDIAFERIKRKFTLHLSGTPFKALANNKFEDDAIYNWTYADEQAAKRDWDDASEEENPYAALPKLNLFTYQMSEIIKDEIKQGVEINGETAEYAFDLNEFFSTNNGKFKYDSSVDKFLDAMTLLEKYPFSTPQLRDELKHTFWLLDRVESAKALASKLKDHPVFKDYTVILAAGDGKLDDDEETKKSYDKVVEAIQENDKTITLSVGQLTTGITIPEWSAVLMLFIR
;
A
#
# COMPACT_ATOMS: atom_id res chain seq x y z
N MET A 1 -5.67 -7.24 56.86
CA MET A 1 -5.99 -7.08 55.46
C MET A 1 -4.70 -7.18 54.67
N GLN A 2 -4.43 -8.32 54.02
CA GLN A 2 -3.28 -8.48 53.13
C GLN A 2 -3.57 -7.71 51.84
N ARG A 3 -2.66 -6.82 51.45
CA ARG A 3 -2.75 -6.14 50.15
C ARG A 3 -2.50 -7.16 49.04
N PRO A 4 -3.36 -7.23 48.00
CA PRO A 4 -3.13 -8.10 46.86
C PRO A 4 -1.83 -7.66 46.17
N ASN A 5 -0.94 -8.61 45.95
CA ASN A 5 0.32 -8.42 45.25
C ASN A 5 0.00 -8.41 43.73
N ILE A 6 -0.33 -7.26 43.19
CA ILE A 6 -0.55 -7.08 41.76
C ILE A 6 0.83 -7.10 41.08
N LYS A 7 1.18 -8.21 40.46
CA LYS A 7 2.34 -8.26 39.57
C LYS A 7 2.05 -7.38 38.35
N THR A 8 2.64 -6.21 38.31
CA THR A 8 2.67 -5.42 37.06
C THR A 8 3.50 -6.18 36.04
N ALA A 9 2.88 -6.69 34.99
CA ALA A 9 3.60 -7.22 33.84
C ALA A 9 4.37 -6.04 33.20
N LYS A 10 5.69 -6.13 33.12
CA LYS A 10 6.48 -5.26 32.24
C LYS A 10 6.10 -5.63 30.80
N ASN A 11 5.58 -4.70 30.02
CA ASN A 11 5.51 -4.83 28.57
C ASN A 11 6.95 -4.80 28.03
N VAL A 12 7.57 -5.96 27.92
CA VAL A 12 8.87 -6.12 27.29
C VAL A 12 8.60 -6.82 25.96
N THR A 13 8.86 -6.15 24.86
CA THR A 13 8.82 -6.78 23.54
C THR A 13 10.03 -7.71 23.43
N PRO A 14 9.82 -9.03 23.27
CA PRO A 14 10.93 -9.97 23.12
C PRO A 14 11.68 -9.74 21.81
N MET A 15 12.97 -10.05 21.79
CA MET A 15 13.87 -9.81 20.65
C MET A 15 14.58 -11.09 20.24
N ILE A 16 14.70 -11.30 18.93
CA ILE A 16 15.71 -12.20 18.33
C ILE A 16 16.91 -11.35 17.94
N TYR A 17 18.09 -11.91 18.12
CA TYR A 17 19.34 -11.25 17.74
C TYR A 17 20.30 -12.28 17.12
N ALA A 18 21.19 -11.80 16.27
CA ALA A 18 22.23 -12.58 15.65
C ALA A 18 23.58 -11.88 15.77
N TYR A 19 24.62 -12.65 16.08
CA TYR A 19 25.99 -12.16 16.13
C TYR A 19 27.01 -13.18 15.67
N THR A 20 28.16 -12.71 15.29
CA THR A 20 29.35 -13.49 14.92
C THR A 20 30.47 -13.26 15.91
N THR A 21 31.44 -14.20 15.96
CA THR A 21 32.65 -14.10 16.77
C THR A 21 33.89 -14.25 15.89
N PRO A 22 34.36 -13.16 15.26
CA PRO A 22 35.39 -13.20 14.22
C PRO A 22 36.74 -13.80 14.71
N GLU A 23 37.02 -13.74 16.00
CA GLU A 23 38.28 -14.26 16.58
C GLU A 23 38.27 -15.77 16.76
N ILE A 24 37.13 -16.44 16.60
CA ILE A 24 37.00 -17.88 16.80
C ILE A 24 36.95 -18.58 15.47
N ALA A 25 38.08 -19.11 14.99
CA ALA A 25 38.20 -19.74 13.66
C ALA A 25 37.16 -20.86 13.40
N ARG A 26 36.73 -21.62 14.42
CA ARG A 26 35.68 -22.64 14.27
C ARG A 26 34.30 -22.08 13.97
N HIS A 27 34.08 -20.77 14.18
CA HIS A 27 32.82 -20.06 13.90
C HIS A 27 32.88 -19.26 12.59
N ASP A 28 33.92 -19.45 11.78
CA ASP A 28 33.99 -18.86 10.45
C ASP A 28 32.85 -19.39 9.58
N GLY A 29 32.04 -18.49 9.01
CA GLY A 29 30.81 -18.81 8.30
C GLY A 29 29.61 -19.16 9.18
N TRP A 30 29.74 -19.07 10.53
CA TRP A 30 28.66 -19.37 11.48
C TRP A 30 28.12 -18.11 12.16
N THR A 31 26.80 -18.03 12.28
CA THR A 31 26.10 -16.96 13.01
C THR A 31 25.36 -17.57 14.19
N LYS A 32 25.53 -16.97 15.36
CA LYS A 32 24.75 -17.32 16.54
C LYS A 32 23.45 -16.53 16.56
N ILE A 33 22.33 -17.25 16.78
CA ILE A 33 20.99 -16.68 16.80
C ILE A 33 20.32 -17.01 18.13
N GLY A 34 19.97 -15.97 18.88
CA GLY A 34 19.42 -16.11 20.22
C GLY A 34 18.20 -15.23 20.48
N TYR A 35 17.57 -15.47 21.63
CA TYR A 35 16.37 -14.78 22.13
C TYR A 35 16.66 -14.03 23.43
N THR A 36 16.00 -12.89 23.61
CA THR A 36 16.07 -12.16 24.87
C THR A 36 14.84 -11.29 25.12
N GLU A 37 14.45 -11.18 26.37
CA GLU A 37 13.49 -10.19 26.89
C GLU A 37 14.20 -9.01 27.56
N GLN A 38 15.52 -8.91 27.43
CA GLN A 38 16.35 -7.85 27.95
C GLN A 38 16.99 -7.10 26.78
N ASP A 39 17.78 -6.06 27.12
CA ASP A 39 18.63 -5.41 26.15
C ASP A 39 19.58 -6.40 25.47
N VAL A 40 19.60 -6.39 24.13
CA VAL A 40 20.34 -7.35 23.31
C VAL A 40 21.85 -7.29 23.58
N GLU A 41 22.42 -6.11 23.64
CA GLU A 41 23.87 -5.96 23.86
C GLU A 41 24.26 -6.41 25.27
N LYS A 42 23.43 -6.13 26.27
CA LYS A 42 23.63 -6.64 27.63
C LYS A 42 23.58 -8.17 27.66
N ARG A 43 22.65 -8.78 26.91
CA ARG A 43 22.52 -10.24 26.82
C ARG A 43 23.75 -10.87 26.17
N ILE A 44 24.22 -10.32 25.05
CA ILE A 44 25.40 -10.85 24.34
C ILE A 44 26.64 -10.71 25.24
N LYS A 45 26.84 -9.56 25.88
CA LYS A 45 27.94 -9.36 26.83
C LYS A 45 27.93 -10.39 27.97
N GLN A 46 26.76 -10.76 28.50
CA GLN A 46 26.66 -11.82 29.51
C GLN A 46 27.10 -13.18 28.99
N GLN A 47 26.87 -13.46 27.70
CA GLN A 47 27.25 -14.74 27.07
C GLN A 47 28.75 -14.79 26.68
N THR A 48 29.33 -13.65 26.29
CA THR A 48 30.73 -13.55 25.83
C THR A 48 31.72 -13.17 26.92
N HIS A 49 31.25 -12.49 27.98
CA HIS A 49 32.11 -11.95 29.05
C HIS A 49 32.92 -13.01 29.79
N THR A 50 32.42 -14.24 29.90
CA THR A 50 33.12 -15.34 30.63
C THR A 50 34.36 -15.81 29.89
N ALA A 51 34.53 -15.49 28.61
CA ALA A 51 35.62 -15.93 27.75
C ALA A 51 36.39 -14.79 27.09
N ASP A 52 36.10 -13.53 27.43
CA ASP A 52 36.67 -12.31 26.83
C ASP A 52 36.71 -12.34 25.28
N ILE A 53 35.58 -12.79 24.68
CA ILE A 53 35.44 -12.97 23.24
C ILE A 53 34.84 -11.72 22.65
N SER A 54 35.47 -11.14 21.63
CA SER A 54 34.87 -10.09 20.83
C SER A 54 33.76 -10.65 19.92
N TYR A 55 32.70 -9.86 19.77
CA TYR A 55 31.55 -10.22 18.91
C TYR A 55 31.19 -9.07 17.98
N HIS A 56 30.60 -9.41 16.85
CA HIS A 56 29.95 -8.46 15.95
C HIS A 56 28.45 -8.71 15.90
N LEU A 57 27.65 -7.71 16.32
CA LEU A 57 26.18 -7.79 16.21
C LEU A 57 25.78 -7.62 14.75
N GLU A 58 25.23 -8.67 14.15
CA GLU A 58 24.79 -8.68 12.77
C GLU A 58 23.43 -7.98 12.60
N TRP A 59 22.47 -8.37 13.44
CA TRP A 59 21.13 -7.79 13.46
C TRP A 59 20.39 -8.12 14.76
N LYS A 60 19.30 -7.36 14.99
CA LYS A 60 18.30 -7.63 16.02
C LYS A 60 16.90 -7.26 15.48
N GLY A 61 15.86 -7.93 15.95
CA GLY A 61 14.47 -7.67 15.57
C GLY A 61 13.46 -8.14 16.60
N ASN A 62 12.27 -7.57 16.59
CA ASN A 62 11.19 -7.98 17.49
C ASN A 62 10.77 -9.43 17.22
N ALA A 63 10.61 -10.23 18.26
CA ALA A 63 10.11 -11.60 18.16
C ALA A 63 8.57 -11.63 18.11
N LEU A 64 8.02 -10.94 17.13
CA LEU A 64 6.58 -10.80 16.85
C LEU A 64 6.33 -11.08 15.36
N PHE A 65 5.24 -11.78 15.04
CA PHE A 65 4.83 -11.94 13.63
C PHE A 65 4.32 -10.62 13.06
N ASP A 66 4.49 -10.46 11.74
CA ASP A 66 4.15 -9.21 11.03
C ASP A 66 2.70 -9.20 10.51
N ASP A 67 1.86 -10.12 10.97
CA ASP A 67 0.46 -10.28 10.58
C ASP A 67 -0.53 -9.43 11.41
N GLY A 68 -0.03 -8.61 12.32
CA GLY A 68 -0.87 -7.79 13.20
C GLY A 68 -1.50 -8.53 14.39
N SER A 69 -1.31 -9.86 14.49
CA SER A 69 -1.88 -10.66 15.61
C SER A 69 -1.29 -10.30 16.98
N GLY A 70 -0.10 -9.70 17.01
CA GLY A 70 0.66 -9.49 18.24
C GLY A 70 1.21 -10.78 18.84
N GLU A 71 1.15 -11.90 18.11
CA GLU A 71 1.69 -13.18 18.54
C GLU A 71 3.20 -13.17 18.58
N CYS A 72 3.77 -13.61 19.72
CA CYS A 72 5.20 -13.69 19.94
C CYS A 72 5.70 -15.09 19.62
N PHE A 73 6.93 -15.19 19.12
CA PHE A 73 7.63 -16.44 18.90
C PHE A 73 8.97 -16.47 19.66
N THR A 74 9.60 -17.62 19.72
CA THR A 74 10.88 -17.83 20.38
C THR A 74 12.00 -18.13 19.38
N ASP A 75 13.26 -18.13 19.85
CA ASP A 75 14.40 -18.63 19.06
C ASP A 75 14.20 -20.08 18.61
N LYS A 76 13.54 -20.90 19.39
CA LYS A 76 13.27 -22.31 19.04
C LYS A 76 12.41 -22.46 17.79
N ASP A 77 11.41 -21.58 17.65
CA ASP A 77 10.51 -21.56 16.50
C ASP A 77 11.29 -21.13 15.25
N PHE A 78 12.08 -20.08 15.37
CA PHE A 78 12.94 -19.62 14.28
C PHE A 78 14.06 -20.61 13.95
N HIS A 79 14.68 -21.25 14.94
CA HIS A 79 15.67 -22.32 14.73
C HIS A 79 15.06 -23.53 13.99
N ALA A 80 13.82 -23.90 14.31
CA ALA A 80 13.10 -24.96 13.59
C ALA A 80 12.88 -24.59 12.12
N TYR A 81 12.55 -23.34 11.85
CA TYR A 81 12.40 -22.81 10.51
C TYR A 81 13.71 -22.82 9.72
N LEU A 82 14.83 -22.40 10.31
CA LEU A 82 16.16 -22.43 9.67
C LEU A 82 16.56 -23.87 9.29
N ARG A 83 16.37 -24.84 10.20
CA ARG A 83 16.62 -26.25 9.89
C ARG A 83 15.78 -26.78 8.73
N LYS A 84 14.48 -26.43 8.73
CA LYS A 84 13.57 -26.79 7.62
C LYS A 84 13.98 -26.11 6.30
N SER A 85 14.61 -24.93 6.37
CA SER A 85 15.17 -24.22 5.22
C SER A 85 16.49 -24.83 4.70
N GLY A 86 16.96 -25.93 5.27
CA GLY A 86 18.19 -26.59 4.86
C GLY A 86 19.46 -25.97 5.44
N ILE A 87 19.36 -25.02 6.38
CA ILE A 87 20.52 -24.39 7.03
C ILE A 87 21.07 -25.33 8.12
N GLU A 88 22.35 -25.62 8.02
CA GLU A 88 23.03 -26.50 8.97
C GLU A 88 23.15 -25.84 10.34
N GLN A 89 22.78 -26.59 11.39
CA GLN A 89 22.97 -26.21 12.79
C GLN A 89 24.16 -26.98 13.38
N GLU A 90 25.01 -26.32 14.14
CA GLU A 90 26.13 -26.94 14.81
C GLU A 90 25.65 -28.09 15.74
N LYS A 91 26.32 -29.24 15.71
CA LYS A 91 25.92 -30.43 16.48
C LYS A 91 26.19 -30.22 17.97
N GLY A 92 25.20 -30.46 18.82
CA GLY A 92 25.31 -30.40 20.28
C GLY A 92 23.98 -30.08 20.97
N LYS A 93 23.92 -30.30 22.32
CA LYS A 93 22.73 -29.94 23.08
C LYS A 93 22.63 -28.38 23.18
N ASN A 94 21.49 -27.84 22.79
CA ASN A 94 21.17 -26.41 22.87
C ASN A 94 22.08 -25.50 22.03
N ASN A 95 22.44 -25.92 20.84
CA ASN A 95 23.32 -25.16 19.99
C ASN A 95 22.53 -24.09 19.21
N GLU A 96 22.96 -22.84 19.33
CA GLU A 96 22.33 -21.67 18.72
C GLU A 96 23.13 -21.14 17.52
N TRP A 97 24.12 -21.92 17.03
CA TRP A 97 24.97 -21.59 15.90
C TRP A 97 24.47 -22.25 14.61
N PHE A 98 24.39 -21.45 13.56
CA PHE A 98 23.92 -21.86 12.25
C PHE A 98 24.97 -21.49 11.18
N HIS A 99 25.22 -22.39 10.24
CA HIS A 99 26.10 -22.16 9.11
C HIS A 99 25.39 -21.27 8.06
N VAL A 100 25.40 -19.98 8.31
CA VAL A 100 24.68 -18.96 7.55
C VAL A 100 25.32 -17.60 7.85
N THR A 101 25.37 -16.73 6.86
CA THR A 101 25.84 -15.36 7.07
C THR A 101 24.84 -14.54 7.88
N GLY A 102 25.31 -13.49 8.56
CA GLY A 102 24.43 -12.56 9.28
C GLY A 102 23.31 -12.02 8.40
N GLN A 103 23.64 -11.67 7.16
CA GLN A 103 22.67 -11.14 6.19
C GLN A 103 21.64 -12.18 5.76
N GLU A 104 22.05 -13.39 5.41
CA GLU A 104 21.13 -14.47 5.04
C GLU A 104 20.21 -14.84 6.20
N SER A 105 20.76 -14.92 7.43
CA SER A 105 19.97 -15.19 8.63
C SER A 105 18.92 -14.11 8.88
N ARG A 106 19.26 -12.84 8.60
CA ARG A 106 18.33 -11.70 8.68
C ARG A 106 17.20 -11.82 7.65
N ILE A 107 17.51 -12.18 6.41
CA ILE A 107 16.52 -12.43 5.35
C ILE A 107 15.55 -13.53 5.80
N LYS A 108 16.10 -14.65 6.31
CA LYS A 108 15.30 -15.76 6.83
C LYS A 108 14.44 -15.39 8.04
N PHE A 109 14.91 -14.46 8.87
CA PHE A 109 14.16 -13.97 10.01
C PHE A 109 12.93 -13.15 9.58
N TYR A 110 13.07 -12.28 8.59
CA TYR A 110 11.92 -11.53 8.05
C TYR A 110 10.94 -12.43 7.32
N ASP A 111 11.43 -13.39 6.53
CA ASP A 111 10.60 -14.37 5.85
C ASP A 111 9.79 -15.21 6.87
N PHE A 112 10.42 -15.62 7.95
CA PHE A 112 9.77 -16.31 9.06
C PHE A 112 8.66 -15.47 9.71
N ARG A 113 8.92 -14.20 9.96
CA ARG A 113 7.95 -13.28 10.57
C ARG A 113 6.75 -13.01 9.67
N MET A 114 6.99 -12.76 8.38
CA MET A 114 5.94 -12.47 7.40
C MET A 114 5.05 -13.69 7.12
N ASN A 115 5.62 -14.89 7.11
CA ASN A 115 4.93 -16.10 6.72
C ASN A 115 4.53 -16.98 7.91
N HIS A 116 4.47 -16.43 9.11
CA HIS A 116 4.06 -17.13 10.34
C HIS A 116 4.81 -18.44 10.58
N GLY A 117 6.10 -18.46 10.27
CA GLY A 117 6.95 -19.66 10.39
C GLY A 117 6.67 -20.75 9.35
N ILE A 118 5.80 -20.52 8.41
CA ILE A 118 5.55 -21.41 7.28
C ILE A 118 6.66 -21.18 6.26
N LEU A 119 7.43 -22.23 5.96
CA LEU A 119 8.31 -22.21 4.79
C LEU A 119 7.42 -22.08 3.55
N GLN A 120 7.30 -20.87 3.05
CA GLN A 120 7.07 -20.76 1.64
C GLN A 120 8.34 -21.34 0.99
N GLN A 121 8.21 -22.42 0.23
CA GLN A 121 9.23 -22.70 -0.77
C GLN A 121 9.41 -21.36 -1.47
N LEU A 122 10.63 -20.83 -1.49
CA LEU A 122 10.98 -19.70 -2.34
C LEU A 122 10.43 -20.09 -3.70
N SER A 123 9.24 -19.60 -3.99
CA SER A 123 8.56 -19.94 -5.22
C SER A 123 9.50 -19.43 -6.28
N ALA A 124 10.02 -20.33 -7.09
CA ALA A 124 10.67 -19.94 -8.32
C ALA A 124 9.86 -18.80 -8.91
N VAL A 125 10.52 -17.71 -9.30
CA VAL A 125 9.89 -16.54 -9.91
C VAL A 125 8.74 -17.05 -10.78
N ILE A 126 7.52 -16.63 -10.46
CA ILE A 126 6.34 -17.17 -11.15
C ILE A 126 6.45 -16.73 -12.60
N PRO A 127 6.55 -17.65 -13.57
CA PRO A 127 6.55 -17.26 -14.97
C PRO A 127 5.22 -16.55 -15.22
N TYR A 128 5.31 -15.31 -15.68
CA TYR A 128 4.14 -14.51 -16.02
C TYR A 128 4.06 -14.34 -17.54
N ARG A 129 2.85 -14.18 -18.02
CA ARG A 129 2.56 -13.71 -19.37
C ARG A 129 1.78 -12.41 -19.22
N LEU A 130 2.24 -11.38 -19.89
CA LEU A 130 1.48 -10.13 -19.97
C LEU A 130 0.18 -10.36 -20.74
N ARG A 131 -0.88 -9.68 -20.32
CA ARG A 131 -2.08 -9.57 -21.14
C ARG A 131 -1.78 -8.69 -22.36
N LYS A 132 -2.58 -8.83 -23.40
CA LYS A 132 -2.36 -8.14 -24.67
C LYS A 132 -2.17 -6.63 -24.51
N GLU A 133 -3.04 -5.98 -23.75
CA GLU A 133 -2.96 -4.54 -23.46
C GLU A 133 -1.72 -4.15 -22.66
N GLN A 134 -1.25 -5.01 -21.79
CA GLN A 134 0.00 -4.79 -21.03
C GLN A 134 1.21 -4.88 -21.96
N GLU A 135 1.21 -5.88 -22.83
CA GLU A 135 2.27 -6.07 -23.83
C GLU A 135 2.33 -4.89 -24.80
N GLU A 136 1.17 -4.44 -25.32
CA GLU A 136 1.05 -3.27 -26.20
C GLU A 136 1.56 -1.99 -25.49
N ALA A 137 1.24 -1.78 -24.21
CA ALA A 137 1.72 -0.64 -23.45
C ALA A 137 3.26 -0.65 -23.35
N VAL A 138 3.82 -1.81 -23.01
CA VAL A 138 5.27 -1.98 -22.90
C VAL A 138 5.96 -1.78 -24.25
N GLU A 139 5.48 -2.39 -25.31
CA GLU A 139 6.07 -2.29 -26.65
C GLU A 139 6.07 -0.85 -27.18
N LYS A 140 4.93 -0.16 -27.08
CA LYS A 140 4.83 1.25 -27.48
C LYS A 140 5.79 2.13 -26.69
N THR A 141 5.95 1.86 -25.39
CA THR A 141 6.86 2.65 -24.54
C THR A 141 8.32 2.40 -24.93
N VAL A 142 8.71 1.14 -25.19
CA VAL A 142 10.07 0.80 -25.65
C VAL A 142 10.37 1.45 -27.01
N GLU A 143 9.40 1.42 -27.93
CA GLU A 143 9.56 2.06 -29.23
C GLU A 143 9.69 3.57 -29.14
N TYR A 144 8.95 4.20 -28.23
CA TYR A 144 9.00 5.64 -27.99
C TYR A 144 10.33 6.03 -27.35
N GLU A 145 10.76 5.33 -26.29
CA GLU A 145 12.04 5.54 -25.61
C GLU A 145 13.21 5.48 -26.60
N ALA A 146 13.22 4.50 -27.50
CA ALA A 146 14.29 4.34 -28.50
C ALA A 146 14.40 5.52 -29.47
N LYS A 147 13.33 6.29 -29.67
CA LYS A 147 13.28 7.42 -30.60
C LYS A 147 13.47 8.77 -29.91
N HIS A 148 13.18 8.89 -28.62
CA HIS A 148 13.11 10.14 -27.88
C HIS A 148 14.05 10.12 -26.68
N LYS A 149 15.23 10.73 -26.82
CA LYS A 149 16.11 10.98 -25.67
C LYS A 149 15.43 11.97 -24.73
N ASP A 150 15.56 11.72 -23.43
CA ASP A 150 14.90 12.52 -22.38
C ASP A 150 13.37 12.57 -22.53
N GLY A 151 12.77 11.55 -23.19
CA GLY A 151 11.34 11.47 -23.47
C GLY A 151 10.52 11.23 -22.20
N GLU A 152 9.26 11.69 -22.27
CA GLU A 152 8.25 11.41 -21.23
C GLU A 152 7.09 10.66 -21.87
N PHE A 153 6.65 9.57 -21.25
CA PHE A 153 5.54 8.75 -21.72
C PHE A 153 4.49 8.56 -20.63
N LEU A 154 3.22 8.57 -20.99
CA LEU A 154 2.10 8.42 -20.07
C LEU A 154 1.34 7.11 -20.27
N TRP A 155 1.22 6.30 -19.23
CA TRP A 155 0.22 5.25 -19.16
C TRP A 155 -1.04 5.76 -18.45
N ASN A 156 -2.04 6.14 -19.24
CA ASN A 156 -3.39 6.36 -18.76
C ASN A 156 -4.10 5.02 -18.66
N ALA A 157 -3.82 4.31 -17.58
CA ALA A 157 -4.31 2.95 -17.37
C ALA A 157 -5.06 2.84 -16.05
N LYS A 158 -6.31 2.40 -16.12
CA LYS A 158 -7.20 2.24 -14.98
C LYS A 158 -6.59 1.38 -13.84
N PRO A 159 -7.08 1.49 -12.59
CA PRO A 159 -6.75 0.54 -11.53
C PRO A 159 -6.97 -0.91 -11.96
N ARG A 160 -6.13 -1.84 -11.48
CA ARG A 160 -6.11 -3.26 -11.85
C ARG A 160 -5.63 -3.57 -13.27
N PHE A 161 -5.06 -2.59 -13.97
CA PHE A 161 -4.34 -2.83 -15.22
C PHE A 161 -3.11 -3.74 -15.01
N GLY A 162 -2.50 -3.72 -13.83
CA GLY A 162 -1.23 -4.41 -13.55
C GLY A 162 -0.02 -3.56 -13.91
N LYS A 163 -0.12 -2.24 -13.66
CA LYS A 163 0.93 -1.26 -13.98
C LYS A 163 2.30 -1.68 -13.45
N THR A 164 2.39 -2.14 -12.21
CA THR A 164 3.65 -2.54 -11.57
C THR A 164 4.38 -3.64 -12.35
N LEU A 165 3.66 -4.73 -12.65
CA LEU A 165 4.22 -5.85 -13.44
C LEU A 165 4.67 -5.39 -14.83
N SER A 166 3.83 -4.59 -15.50
CA SER A 166 4.13 -4.08 -16.84
C SER A 166 5.35 -3.14 -16.83
N VAL A 167 5.53 -2.33 -15.77
CA VAL A 167 6.74 -1.50 -15.60
C VAL A 167 7.97 -2.37 -15.45
N TYR A 168 7.92 -3.44 -14.67
CA TYR A 168 9.04 -4.35 -14.53
C TYR A 168 9.41 -5.03 -15.86
N ASP A 169 8.41 -5.42 -16.64
CA ASP A 169 8.65 -5.95 -17.99
C ASP A 169 9.23 -4.90 -18.94
N PHE A 170 8.73 -3.66 -18.89
CA PHE A 170 9.32 -2.54 -19.61
C PHE A 170 10.80 -2.34 -19.25
N CYS A 171 11.13 -2.29 -17.96
CA CYS A 171 12.53 -2.13 -17.51
C CYS A 171 13.45 -3.25 -18.02
N LYS A 172 12.93 -4.49 -18.10
CA LYS A 172 13.67 -5.63 -18.68
C LYS A 172 13.88 -5.46 -20.19
N LYS A 173 12.83 -5.10 -20.94
CA LYS A 173 12.87 -4.93 -22.40
C LYS A 173 13.70 -3.73 -22.82
N SER A 174 13.62 -2.61 -22.11
CA SER A 174 14.47 -1.41 -22.33
C SER A 174 15.91 -1.60 -21.85
N ARG A 175 16.18 -2.69 -21.11
CA ARG A 175 17.49 -2.99 -20.51
C ARG A 175 17.97 -1.90 -19.55
N ALA A 176 17.05 -1.23 -18.89
CA ALA A 176 17.37 -0.24 -17.87
C ALA A 176 18.18 -0.87 -16.73
N ASN A 177 19.28 -0.26 -16.34
CA ASN A 177 20.11 -0.72 -15.22
C ASN A 177 19.73 -0.01 -13.92
N THR A 178 19.30 1.24 -14.01
CA THR A 178 18.94 2.07 -12.87
C THR A 178 17.52 2.61 -13.04
N VAL A 179 16.62 2.21 -12.14
CA VAL A 179 15.21 2.59 -12.16
C VAL A 179 14.84 3.26 -10.84
N LEU A 180 14.35 4.48 -10.93
CA LEU A 180 13.83 5.21 -9.77
C LEU A 180 12.30 5.25 -9.82
N ILE A 181 11.65 4.72 -8.81
CA ILE A 181 10.19 4.76 -8.66
C ILE A 181 9.85 5.79 -7.60
N VAL A 182 9.08 6.79 -7.98
CA VAL A 182 8.60 7.84 -7.08
C VAL A 182 7.09 7.83 -7.01
N THR A 183 6.57 7.83 -5.80
CA THR A 183 5.12 7.91 -5.55
C THR A 183 4.79 8.96 -4.51
N ASN A 184 3.61 9.53 -4.61
CA ASN A 184 3.06 10.37 -3.54
C ASN A 184 2.46 9.56 -2.37
N ARG A 185 2.33 8.23 -2.54
CA ARG A 185 1.68 7.32 -1.58
C ARG A 185 2.62 6.24 -1.10
N PRO A 186 3.33 6.44 0.03
CA PRO A 186 4.19 5.40 0.61
C PRO A 186 3.48 4.06 0.87
N ALA A 187 2.17 4.08 1.12
CA ALA A 187 1.38 2.88 1.38
C ALA A 187 1.41 1.85 0.23
N ILE A 188 1.60 2.29 -1.03
CA ILE A 188 1.70 1.37 -2.18
C ILE A 188 3.09 0.74 -2.34
N ALA A 189 4.06 1.12 -1.53
CA ALA A 189 5.40 0.55 -1.55
C ALA A 189 5.39 -0.98 -1.43
N ASN A 190 4.49 -1.52 -0.58
CA ASN A 190 4.31 -2.96 -0.42
C ASN A 190 3.90 -3.65 -1.73
N SER A 191 2.99 -3.05 -2.50
CA SER A 191 2.57 -3.63 -3.78
C SER A 191 3.71 -3.70 -4.78
N TRP A 192 4.55 -2.66 -4.87
CA TRP A 192 5.74 -2.67 -5.72
C TRP A 192 6.75 -3.73 -5.30
N TYR A 193 7.00 -3.85 -4.00
CA TYR A 193 7.89 -4.85 -3.45
C TYR A 193 7.36 -6.28 -3.66
N ASP A 194 6.08 -6.54 -3.38
CA ASP A 194 5.48 -7.86 -3.50
C ASP A 194 5.50 -8.35 -4.96
N ASP A 195 5.21 -7.47 -5.92
CA ASP A 195 5.32 -7.76 -7.35
C ASP A 195 6.80 -7.96 -7.78
N TYR A 196 7.76 -7.19 -7.22
CA TYR A 196 9.17 -7.44 -7.45
C TYR A 196 9.57 -8.85 -6.99
N MET A 197 9.22 -9.22 -5.77
CA MET A 197 9.55 -10.55 -5.22
C MET A 197 8.91 -11.67 -6.03
N LYS A 198 7.69 -11.46 -6.51
CA LYS A 198 6.89 -12.45 -7.25
C LYS A 198 7.37 -12.64 -8.69
N PHE A 199 7.76 -11.59 -9.37
CA PHE A 199 7.96 -11.59 -10.82
C PHE A 199 9.39 -11.33 -11.28
N LEU A 200 10.19 -10.61 -10.50
CA LEU A 200 11.60 -10.38 -10.81
C LEU A 200 12.50 -11.24 -9.92
N GLY A 201 12.44 -11.02 -8.61
CA GLY A 201 13.35 -11.61 -7.66
C GLY A 201 14.81 -11.20 -7.91
N LYS A 202 15.71 -11.68 -7.07
CA LYS A 202 17.17 -11.42 -7.21
C LYS A 202 17.77 -12.04 -8.47
N GLU A 203 17.18 -13.12 -8.99
CA GLU A 203 17.64 -13.83 -10.19
C GLU A 203 17.55 -12.98 -11.46
N SER A 204 16.76 -11.91 -11.45
CA SER A 204 16.67 -10.95 -12.55
C SER A 204 17.90 -10.06 -12.70
N GLY A 205 18.80 -10.07 -11.72
CA GLY A 205 19.94 -9.14 -11.61
C GLY A 205 19.57 -7.77 -11.02
N TYR A 206 18.29 -7.49 -10.79
CA TYR A 206 17.84 -6.27 -10.11
C TYR A 206 17.87 -6.43 -8.60
N LEU A 207 18.40 -5.42 -7.91
CA LEU A 207 18.35 -5.28 -6.45
C LEU A 207 17.32 -4.22 -6.09
N PHE A 208 16.45 -4.53 -5.13
CA PHE A 208 15.43 -3.59 -4.68
C PHE A 208 15.95 -2.75 -3.52
N VAL A 209 15.98 -1.44 -3.70
CA VAL A 209 16.54 -0.47 -2.75
C VAL A 209 15.43 0.44 -2.23
N SER A 210 15.34 0.62 -0.91
CA SER A 210 14.41 1.57 -0.33
C SER A 210 14.75 1.92 1.13
N GLU A 211 14.53 3.17 1.49
CA GLU A 211 14.60 3.68 2.87
C GLU A 211 13.19 3.99 3.44
N VAL A 212 12.13 3.69 2.70
CA VAL A 212 10.74 3.90 3.14
C VAL A 212 10.43 2.98 4.31
N ASP A 213 9.84 3.52 5.39
CA ASP A 213 9.60 2.78 6.65
C ASP A 213 8.79 1.50 6.45
N ALA A 214 7.81 1.51 5.55
CA ALA A 214 6.99 0.33 5.23
C ALA A 214 7.79 -0.84 4.63
N LEU A 215 8.98 -0.58 4.07
CA LEU A 215 9.84 -1.56 3.43
C LEU A 215 11.11 -1.88 4.22
N LYS A 216 11.42 -1.09 5.24
CA LYS A 216 12.61 -1.32 6.07
C LYS A 216 12.58 -2.70 6.70
N GLY A 217 13.65 -3.43 6.45
CA GLY A 217 13.85 -4.75 7.03
C GLY A 217 13.09 -5.89 6.37
N LYS A 218 12.37 -5.65 5.26
CA LYS A 218 11.80 -6.72 4.45
C LYS A 218 12.87 -7.53 3.73
N ALA A 219 12.61 -8.81 3.52
CA ALA A 219 13.53 -9.72 2.85
C ALA A 219 13.88 -9.23 1.44
N GLY A 220 15.19 -9.06 1.17
CA GLY A 220 15.66 -8.64 -0.14
C GLY A 220 15.55 -7.14 -0.45
N VAL A 221 15.01 -6.33 0.46
CA VAL A 221 15.12 -4.87 0.40
C VAL A 221 16.44 -4.45 1.00
N LEU A 222 17.22 -3.70 0.25
CA LEU A 222 18.49 -3.15 0.68
C LEU A 222 18.31 -1.67 1.06
N SER A 223 18.99 -1.25 2.12
CA SER A 223 19.28 0.16 2.31
C SER A 223 20.29 0.62 1.25
N ARG A 224 20.42 1.92 1.05
CA ARG A 224 21.43 2.46 0.13
C ARG A 224 22.85 2.03 0.50
N SER A 225 23.17 2.08 1.79
CA SER A 225 24.48 1.67 2.26
C SER A 225 24.76 0.19 2.03
N GLU A 226 23.74 -0.66 2.15
CA GLU A 226 23.83 -2.09 1.84
C GLU A 226 24.00 -2.32 0.34
N TYR A 227 23.23 -1.62 -0.50
CA TYR A 227 23.36 -1.68 -1.95
C TYR A 227 24.79 -1.30 -2.41
N THR A 228 25.33 -0.19 -1.92
CA THR A 228 26.70 0.23 -2.23
C THR A 228 27.73 -0.83 -1.81
N LYS A 229 27.56 -1.43 -0.62
CA LYS A 229 28.43 -2.52 -0.17
C LYS A 229 28.30 -3.76 -1.03
N GLU A 230 27.11 -4.06 -1.51
CA GLU A 230 26.87 -5.22 -2.37
C GLU A 230 27.53 -5.03 -3.74
N LEU A 231 27.43 -3.85 -4.34
CA LEU A 231 28.14 -3.52 -5.59
C LEU A 231 29.66 -3.68 -5.47
N LEU A 232 30.24 -3.31 -4.33
CA LEU A 232 31.70 -3.43 -4.10
C LEU A 232 32.19 -4.87 -3.97
N LYS A 233 31.31 -5.86 -3.77
CA LYS A 233 31.67 -7.27 -3.67
C LYS A 233 31.71 -7.99 -5.02
N HIS A 234 31.14 -7.41 -6.05
CA HIS A 234 30.98 -8.01 -7.36
C HIS A 234 31.67 -7.17 -8.42
N ASP A 235 32.63 -7.77 -9.14
CA ASP A 235 33.31 -7.12 -10.27
C ASP A 235 32.56 -7.28 -11.62
N ASP A 236 31.35 -7.85 -11.57
CA ASP A 236 30.54 -8.14 -12.75
C ASP A 236 29.57 -6.98 -13.04
N GLU A 237 29.74 -6.30 -14.19
CA GLU A 237 28.88 -5.21 -14.64
C GLU A 237 27.40 -5.62 -14.87
N SER A 238 27.12 -6.93 -14.99
CA SER A 238 25.76 -7.45 -15.13
C SER A 238 25.04 -7.56 -13.78
N PHE A 239 25.78 -7.53 -12.68
CA PHE A 239 25.26 -7.60 -11.33
C PHE A 239 24.96 -6.19 -10.79
N GLY A 240 23.87 -6.08 -10.04
CA GLY A 240 23.60 -4.86 -9.28
C GLY A 240 22.77 -3.82 -10.00
N LYS A 241 21.96 -4.23 -11.00
CA LYS A 241 20.89 -3.36 -11.49
C LYS A 241 20.00 -2.91 -10.32
N CYS A 242 19.64 -1.64 -10.32
CA CYS A 242 18.93 -1.02 -9.20
C CYS A 242 17.49 -0.69 -9.56
N ILE A 243 16.55 -1.16 -8.73
CA ILE A 243 15.19 -0.60 -8.64
C ILE A 243 15.09 0.09 -7.28
N GLU A 244 15.03 1.40 -7.29
CA GLU A 244 14.93 2.17 -6.08
C GLU A 244 13.56 2.80 -5.93
N PHE A 245 12.95 2.60 -4.75
CA PHE A 245 11.65 3.14 -4.40
C PHE A 245 11.77 4.26 -3.36
N VAL A 246 11.26 5.44 -3.71
CA VAL A 246 11.33 6.66 -2.88
C VAL A 246 9.94 7.30 -2.79
N SER A 247 9.58 7.83 -1.64
CA SER A 247 8.38 8.63 -1.52
C SER A 247 8.63 10.09 -1.95
N LEU A 248 7.62 10.71 -2.55
CA LEU A 248 7.69 12.13 -2.90
C LEU A 248 7.83 13.02 -1.64
N GLN A 249 7.31 12.58 -0.50
CA GLN A 249 7.47 13.27 0.78
C GLN A 249 8.93 13.24 1.25
N ASP A 250 9.62 12.10 1.09
CA ASP A 250 11.04 12.00 1.39
C ASP A 250 11.87 12.91 0.49
N MET A 251 11.53 13.00 -0.78
CA MET A 251 12.18 13.93 -1.71
C MET A 251 11.95 15.39 -1.30
N LYS A 252 10.71 15.79 -1.05
CA LYS A 252 10.39 17.15 -0.59
C LYS A 252 11.07 17.52 0.74
N GLY A 253 11.34 16.54 1.60
CA GLY A 253 12.06 16.72 2.85
C GLY A 253 13.58 16.67 2.72
N SER A 254 14.13 16.50 1.52
CA SER A 254 15.59 16.44 1.26
C SER A 254 16.12 17.77 0.73
N LYS A 255 17.27 18.22 1.25
CA LYS A 255 17.96 19.42 0.76
C LYS A 255 18.40 19.34 -0.71
N TYR A 256 18.53 18.16 -1.27
CA TYR A 256 18.92 17.95 -2.67
C TYR A 256 17.76 18.18 -3.64
N PHE A 257 16.52 18.03 -3.17
CA PHE A 257 15.30 18.17 -3.97
C PHE A 257 14.43 19.36 -3.54
N SER A 258 14.72 19.96 -2.39
CA SER A 258 14.01 21.11 -1.83
C SER A 258 15.00 22.18 -1.36
N THR A 259 14.52 23.38 -1.05
CA THR A 259 15.32 24.48 -0.50
C THR A 259 15.55 24.33 1.00
N ASP A 260 14.66 23.65 1.73
CA ASP A 260 14.60 23.64 3.20
C ASP A 260 14.68 22.21 3.79
N GLY A 261 15.31 21.26 3.08
CA GLY A 261 15.35 19.85 3.49
C GLY A 261 16.54 19.48 4.39
N ILE A 262 16.44 18.27 4.96
CA ILE A 262 17.53 17.62 5.69
C ILE A 262 18.51 16.92 4.74
N ASP A 263 19.67 16.50 5.24
CA ASP A 263 20.69 15.78 4.46
C ASP A 263 20.30 14.30 4.30
N LYS A 264 19.49 14.02 3.27
CA LYS A 264 19.10 12.67 2.87
C LYS A 264 18.95 12.59 1.34
N LEU A 265 19.00 11.38 0.77
CA LEU A 265 18.83 11.13 -0.66
C LEU A 265 19.90 11.79 -1.57
N GLN A 266 21.11 11.98 -1.06
CA GLN A 266 22.22 12.56 -1.83
C GLN A 266 22.52 11.70 -3.06
N GLU A 267 22.60 10.40 -2.88
CA GLU A 267 22.91 9.43 -3.92
C GLU A 267 21.86 9.44 -5.03
N VAL A 268 20.57 9.52 -4.67
CA VAL A 268 19.46 9.63 -5.65
C VAL A 268 19.64 10.85 -6.54
N ALA A 269 20.03 11.99 -5.95
CA ALA A 269 20.22 13.23 -6.70
C ALA A 269 21.49 13.22 -7.56
N MET A 270 22.52 12.45 -7.16
CA MET A 270 23.79 12.37 -7.89
C MET A 270 23.78 11.31 -9.00
N MET A 271 22.98 10.24 -8.84
CA MET A 271 22.86 9.20 -9.86
C MET A 271 22.18 9.71 -11.12
N GLU A 272 22.56 9.15 -12.26
CA GLU A 272 21.80 9.25 -13.50
C GLU A 272 20.94 7.99 -13.64
N TRP A 273 19.63 8.20 -13.73
CA TRP A 273 18.66 7.12 -13.80
C TRP A 273 18.33 6.81 -15.26
N ASP A 274 18.35 5.53 -15.63
CA ASP A 274 17.88 5.13 -16.96
C ASP A 274 16.39 5.42 -17.10
N VAL A 275 15.62 5.06 -16.08
CA VAL A 275 14.16 5.30 -16.05
C VAL A 275 13.75 5.92 -14.73
N LEU A 276 12.98 7.01 -14.80
CA LEU A 276 12.18 7.55 -13.71
C LEU A 276 10.72 7.13 -13.89
N VAL A 277 10.16 6.42 -12.94
CA VAL A 277 8.75 6.05 -12.89
C VAL A 277 8.04 6.94 -11.87
N ILE A 278 7.01 7.67 -12.32
CA ILE A 278 6.18 8.52 -11.45
C ILE A 278 4.82 7.85 -11.31
N ASP A 279 4.59 7.21 -10.17
CA ASP A 279 3.33 6.52 -9.91
C ASP A 279 2.31 7.44 -9.25
N GLU A 280 1.05 7.35 -9.71
CA GLU A 280 -0.05 8.26 -9.37
C GLU A 280 0.30 9.73 -9.70
N ALA A 281 0.80 9.95 -10.90
CA ALA A 281 1.30 11.24 -11.39
C ALA A 281 0.30 12.42 -11.31
N HIS A 282 -0.98 12.14 -11.07
CA HIS A 282 -2.03 13.15 -10.91
C HIS A 282 -2.18 13.65 -9.46
N GLU A 283 -1.59 12.98 -8.48
CA GLU A 283 -1.69 13.34 -7.06
C GLU A 283 -0.44 14.05 -6.55
N GLY A 284 -0.64 15.24 -5.98
CA GLY A 284 0.43 16.00 -5.34
C GLY A 284 1.54 16.52 -6.25
N VAL A 285 1.43 16.31 -7.57
CA VAL A 285 2.41 16.70 -8.59
C VAL A 285 2.26 18.16 -9.04
N ASP A 286 1.11 18.76 -8.80
CA ASP A 286 0.79 20.13 -9.25
C ASP A 286 1.32 21.25 -8.33
N THR A 287 2.37 21.01 -7.55
CA THR A 287 2.98 22.06 -6.74
C THR A 287 4.35 22.43 -7.30
N LEU A 288 4.69 23.71 -7.30
CA LEU A 288 6.01 24.20 -7.71
C LEU A 288 7.16 23.44 -7.04
N LYS A 289 6.99 23.03 -5.78
CA LYS A 289 8.00 22.21 -5.06
C LYS A 289 8.19 20.82 -5.67
N THR A 290 7.13 20.25 -6.21
CA THR A 290 7.19 18.93 -6.87
C THR A 290 7.89 19.01 -8.20
N ASP A 291 7.57 20.00 -9.01
CA ASP A 291 8.22 20.21 -10.30
C ASP A 291 9.73 20.43 -10.12
N ILE A 292 10.12 21.27 -9.16
CA ILE A 292 11.53 21.49 -8.82
C ILE A 292 12.21 20.18 -8.38
N ALA A 293 11.52 19.33 -7.61
CA ALA A 293 12.10 18.07 -7.16
C ALA A 293 12.36 17.12 -8.33
N PHE A 294 11.42 17.00 -9.27
CA PHE A 294 11.58 16.15 -10.45
C PHE A 294 12.62 16.71 -11.46
N GLU A 295 12.70 18.02 -11.63
CA GLU A 295 13.72 18.66 -12.47
C GLU A 295 15.16 18.36 -12.01
N ARG A 296 15.37 18.15 -10.71
CA ARG A 296 16.68 17.83 -10.14
C ARG A 296 17.10 16.38 -10.29
N ILE A 297 16.22 15.49 -10.75
CA ILE A 297 16.54 14.09 -11.03
C ILE A 297 17.15 13.99 -12.42
N LYS A 298 18.41 13.56 -12.50
CA LYS A 298 19.05 13.23 -13.77
C LYS A 298 18.50 11.91 -14.27
N ARG A 299 17.82 11.90 -15.40
CA ARG A 299 17.21 10.71 -15.99
C ARG A 299 17.24 10.74 -17.50
N LYS A 300 17.23 9.56 -18.12
CA LYS A 300 17.20 9.40 -19.57
C LYS A 300 15.79 9.23 -20.12
N PHE A 301 14.85 8.76 -19.28
CA PHE A 301 13.46 8.56 -19.66
C PHE A 301 12.53 8.71 -18.46
N THR A 302 11.30 9.20 -18.69
CA THR A 302 10.29 9.32 -17.65
C THR A 302 9.01 8.60 -18.06
N LEU A 303 8.56 7.65 -17.22
CA LEU A 303 7.29 6.96 -17.37
C LEU A 303 6.31 7.44 -16.30
N HIS A 304 5.24 8.08 -16.75
CA HIS A 304 4.16 8.51 -15.89
C HIS A 304 3.06 7.45 -15.83
N LEU A 305 2.63 7.08 -14.63
CA LEU A 305 1.53 6.14 -14.40
C LEU A 305 0.36 6.88 -13.76
N SER A 306 -0.82 6.76 -14.32
CA SER A 306 -2.02 7.36 -13.75
C SER A 306 -3.29 6.63 -14.20
N GLY A 307 -4.24 6.45 -13.28
CA GLY A 307 -5.58 5.97 -13.61
C GLY A 307 -6.55 7.11 -13.97
N THR A 308 -6.18 8.36 -13.66
CA THR A 308 -7.03 9.55 -13.81
C THR A 308 -6.21 10.80 -14.19
N PRO A 309 -5.48 10.81 -15.32
CA PRO A 309 -4.57 11.90 -15.70
C PRO A 309 -5.30 13.10 -16.29
N PHE A 310 -6.51 13.45 -15.81
CA PHE A 310 -7.39 14.43 -16.40
C PHE A 310 -6.73 15.81 -16.59
N LYS A 311 -5.96 16.29 -15.61
CA LYS A 311 -5.28 17.59 -15.69
C LYS A 311 -4.14 17.57 -16.71
N ALA A 312 -3.33 16.50 -16.73
CA ALA A 312 -2.23 16.37 -17.67
C ALA A 312 -2.74 16.31 -19.11
N LEU A 313 -3.84 15.57 -19.36
CA LEU A 313 -4.49 15.50 -20.66
C LEU A 313 -5.16 16.82 -21.05
N ALA A 314 -5.85 17.49 -20.12
CA ALA A 314 -6.50 18.79 -20.38
C ALA A 314 -5.50 19.90 -20.71
N ASN A 315 -4.27 19.81 -20.19
CA ASN A 315 -3.21 20.80 -20.43
C ASN A 315 -2.31 20.45 -21.62
N ASN A 316 -2.65 19.39 -22.38
CA ASN A 316 -1.85 18.90 -23.51
C ASN A 316 -0.35 18.73 -23.16
N LYS A 317 -0.08 18.20 -21.96
CA LYS A 317 1.30 17.98 -21.48
C LYS A 317 2.04 16.93 -22.30
N PHE A 318 1.31 15.97 -22.86
CA PHE A 318 1.85 14.86 -23.66
C PHE A 318 1.29 14.93 -25.09
N GLU A 319 2.13 14.59 -26.05
CA GLU A 319 1.70 14.38 -27.44
C GLU A 319 0.97 13.04 -27.56
N ASP A 320 0.14 12.87 -28.59
CA ASP A 320 -0.72 11.68 -28.74
C ASP A 320 0.08 10.36 -28.83
N ASP A 321 1.26 10.40 -29.42
CA ASP A 321 2.16 9.25 -29.54
C ASP A 321 2.94 8.92 -28.25
N ALA A 322 2.93 9.84 -27.29
CA ALA A 322 3.51 9.69 -25.96
C ALA A 322 2.50 9.19 -24.91
N ILE A 323 1.32 8.73 -25.34
CA ILE A 323 0.26 8.27 -24.44
C ILE A 323 -0.20 6.85 -24.82
N TYR A 324 -0.27 5.99 -23.82
CA TYR A 324 -1.01 4.73 -23.91
C TYR A 324 -2.28 4.81 -23.06
N ASN A 325 -3.41 4.52 -23.68
CA ASN A 325 -4.71 4.56 -23.02
C ASN A 325 -5.28 3.15 -22.85
N TRP A 326 -5.70 2.80 -21.61
CA TRP A 326 -6.50 1.64 -21.31
C TRP A 326 -7.58 2.01 -20.28
N THR A 327 -8.77 2.22 -20.80
CA THR A 327 -9.91 2.70 -20.02
C THR A 327 -10.76 1.53 -19.49
N TYR A 328 -11.75 1.86 -18.65
CA TYR A 328 -12.74 0.89 -18.22
C TYR A 328 -13.57 0.34 -19.41
N ALA A 329 -13.86 1.17 -20.40
CA ALA A 329 -14.59 0.75 -21.59
C ALA A 329 -13.81 -0.30 -22.40
N ASP A 330 -12.49 -0.10 -22.56
CA ASP A 330 -11.60 -1.02 -23.25
C ASP A 330 -11.55 -2.38 -22.53
N GLU A 331 -11.44 -2.37 -21.21
CA GLU A 331 -11.45 -3.59 -20.40
C GLU A 331 -12.78 -4.35 -20.52
N GLN A 332 -13.91 -3.65 -20.45
CA GLN A 332 -15.22 -4.29 -20.59
C GLN A 332 -15.46 -4.80 -22.03
N ALA A 333 -14.90 -4.14 -23.04
CA ALA A 333 -14.89 -4.66 -24.41
C ALA A 333 -14.06 -5.93 -24.50
N ALA A 334 -12.83 -5.93 -24.00
CA ALA A 334 -11.96 -7.10 -23.99
C ALA A 334 -12.57 -8.29 -23.22
N LYS A 335 -13.26 -8.01 -22.09
CA LYS A 335 -13.98 -9.05 -21.33
C LYS A 335 -15.13 -9.66 -22.10
N ARG A 336 -15.94 -8.84 -22.80
CA ARG A 336 -17.09 -9.28 -23.59
C ARG A 336 -16.68 -10.01 -24.85
N ASP A 337 -15.63 -9.53 -25.50
CA ASP A 337 -15.17 -10.00 -26.79
C ASP A 337 -14.16 -11.16 -26.67
N TRP A 338 -13.94 -11.66 -25.44
CA TRP A 338 -13.10 -12.83 -25.20
C TRP A 338 -13.71 -14.07 -25.84
N ASP A 339 -12.86 -14.83 -26.53
CA ASP A 339 -13.28 -16.09 -27.16
C ASP A 339 -13.32 -17.22 -26.10
N ASP A 340 -14.52 -17.57 -25.65
CA ASP A 340 -14.75 -18.67 -24.71
C ASP A 340 -14.37 -20.05 -25.28
N ALA A 341 -14.13 -20.18 -26.59
CA ALA A 341 -13.61 -21.41 -27.22
C ALA A 341 -12.08 -21.52 -27.12
N SER A 342 -11.40 -20.48 -26.63
CA SER A 342 -9.97 -20.49 -26.32
C SER A 342 -9.66 -21.51 -25.24
N GLU A 343 -8.55 -22.25 -25.35
CA GLU A 343 -8.05 -23.12 -24.28
C GLU A 343 -7.48 -22.29 -23.09
N GLU A 344 -7.30 -20.98 -23.25
CA GLU A 344 -6.80 -20.07 -22.22
C GLU A 344 -7.95 -19.55 -21.36
N GLU A 345 -7.73 -19.48 -20.03
CA GLU A 345 -8.69 -18.87 -19.11
C GLU A 345 -8.81 -17.36 -19.40
N ASN A 346 -10.04 -16.85 -19.37
CA ASN A 346 -10.32 -15.43 -19.59
C ASN A 346 -9.67 -14.58 -18.48
N PRO A 347 -8.60 -13.80 -18.76
CA PRO A 347 -7.89 -13.03 -17.76
C PRO A 347 -8.70 -11.85 -17.22
N TYR A 348 -9.82 -11.52 -17.84
CA TYR A 348 -10.73 -10.46 -17.43
C TYR A 348 -11.93 -10.98 -16.63
N ALA A 349 -12.11 -12.29 -16.50
CA ALA A 349 -13.30 -12.88 -15.87
C ALA A 349 -13.52 -12.38 -14.44
N ALA A 350 -12.44 -12.30 -13.65
CA ALA A 350 -12.46 -11.84 -12.26
C ALA A 350 -12.57 -10.31 -12.10
N LEU A 351 -12.49 -9.53 -13.18
CA LEU A 351 -12.57 -8.07 -13.08
C LEU A 351 -14.03 -7.63 -12.93
N PRO A 352 -14.35 -6.76 -11.94
CA PRO A 352 -15.73 -6.38 -11.65
C PRO A 352 -16.31 -5.48 -12.73
N LYS A 353 -17.63 -5.63 -12.92
CA LYS A 353 -18.41 -4.66 -13.69
C LYS A 353 -18.85 -3.53 -12.76
N LEU A 354 -18.59 -2.29 -13.18
CA LEU A 354 -19.08 -1.11 -12.49
C LEU A 354 -20.49 -0.76 -13.00
N ASN A 355 -21.46 -0.69 -12.10
CA ASN A 355 -22.78 -0.15 -12.36
C ASN A 355 -22.90 1.20 -11.65
N LEU A 356 -23.27 2.25 -12.38
CA LEU A 356 -23.50 3.58 -11.83
C LEU A 356 -25.01 3.80 -11.69
N PHE A 357 -25.45 4.13 -10.48
CA PHE A 357 -26.83 4.46 -10.17
C PHE A 357 -26.90 5.91 -9.67
N THR A 358 -27.82 6.66 -10.21
CA THR A 358 -28.15 7.99 -9.72
C THR A 358 -29.58 8.01 -9.21
N TYR A 359 -29.77 8.53 -8.01
CA TYR A 359 -31.08 8.65 -7.39
C TYR A 359 -31.51 10.08 -7.36
N GLN A 360 -32.74 10.36 -7.84
CA GLN A 360 -33.28 11.71 -7.86
C GLN A 360 -33.79 12.07 -6.46
N MET A 361 -33.02 12.84 -5.73
CA MET A 361 -33.32 13.28 -4.37
C MET A 361 -34.50 14.27 -4.28
N SER A 362 -34.85 14.90 -5.42
CA SER A 362 -35.83 15.99 -5.49
C SER A 362 -37.22 15.63 -4.95
N GLU A 363 -37.65 14.36 -5.01
CA GLU A 363 -38.96 13.95 -4.49
C GLU A 363 -38.97 13.79 -2.96
N ILE A 364 -37.82 13.42 -2.39
CA ILE A 364 -37.65 13.27 -0.93
C ILE A 364 -37.60 14.65 -0.24
N ILE A 365 -37.10 15.66 -0.94
CA ILE A 365 -36.74 16.96 -0.38
C ILE A 365 -37.58 18.10 -0.96
N LYS A 366 -38.43 17.83 -1.97
CA LYS A 366 -39.28 18.84 -2.64
C LYS A 366 -40.06 19.74 -1.69
N ASP A 367 -40.55 19.17 -0.59
CA ASP A 367 -41.39 19.93 0.38
C ASP A 367 -40.53 20.86 1.27
N GLU A 368 -39.26 20.57 1.46
CA GLU A 368 -38.34 21.37 2.28
C GLU A 368 -37.61 22.45 1.42
N ILE A 369 -37.31 22.15 0.16
CA ILE A 369 -36.73 23.14 -0.79
C ILE A 369 -37.80 24.17 -1.23
N LYS A 370 -39.08 23.76 -1.28
CA LYS A 370 -40.18 24.70 -1.59
C LYS A 370 -40.44 25.77 -0.50
N GLN A 371 -39.91 25.56 0.71
CA GLN A 371 -39.87 26.60 1.75
C GLN A 371 -38.67 27.54 1.56
N GLY A 372 -38.11 27.59 0.34
CA GLY A 372 -36.99 28.44 -0.05
C GLY A 372 -37.07 29.84 0.56
N VAL A 373 -35.96 30.29 1.10
CA VAL A 373 -35.79 31.60 1.72
C VAL A 373 -36.08 32.64 0.66
N GLU A 374 -37.22 33.36 0.81
CA GLU A 374 -37.46 34.61 0.07
C GLU A 374 -36.39 35.62 0.46
N ILE A 375 -35.43 35.81 -0.40
CA ILE A 375 -34.50 36.95 -0.30
C ILE A 375 -34.94 37.99 -1.30
N ASN A 376 -35.48 39.08 -0.81
CA ASN A 376 -35.91 40.29 -1.58
C ASN A 376 -36.97 40.04 -2.67
N GLY A 377 -37.90 39.12 -2.49
CA GLY A 377 -39.04 38.93 -3.41
C GLY A 377 -38.70 38.18 -4.69
N GLU A 378 -37.53 37.59 -4.83
CA GLU A 378 -37.14 36.72 -5.93
C GLU A 378 -36.93 35.29 -5.42
N THR A 379 -37.61 34.33 -6.05
CA THR A 379 -37.43 32.90 -5.80
C THR A 379 -36.14 32.47 -6.47
N ALA A 380 -35.06 32.36 -5.71
CA ALA A 380 -33.83 31.80 -6.21
C ALA A 380 -33.97 30.27 -6.29
N GLU A 381 -33.82 29.70 -7.49
CA GLU A 381 -33.65 28.26 -7.66
C GLU A 381 -32.27 27.86 -7.10
N TYR A 382 -32.26 27.30 -5.89
CA TYR A 382 -31.04 26.75 -5.32
C TYR A 382 -30.81 25.34 -5.88
N ALA A 383 -29.63 25.11 -6.41
CA ALA A 383 -29.14 23.75 -6.68
C ALA A 383 -29.01 23.00 -5.36
N PHE A 384 -29.47 21.74 -5.31
CA PHE A 384 -29.34 20.88 -4.14
C PHE A 384 -27.88 20.61 -3.82
N ASP A 385 -27.43 20.96 -2.62
CA ASP A 385 -26.06 20.75 -2.14
C ASP A 385 -26.05 19.61 -1.10
N LEU A 386 -25.44 18.48 -1.45
CA LEU A 386 -25.27 17.32 -0.56
C LEU A 386 -24.41 17.65 0.67
N ASN A 387 -23.41 18.51 0.54
CA ASN A 387 -22.54 18.88 1.65
C ASN A 387 -23.30 19.73 2.68
N GLU A 388 -24.17 20.62 2.22
CA GLU A 388 -25.08 21.37 3.09
C GLU A 388 -26.13 20.46 3.72
N PHE A 389 -26.71 19.53 2.94
CA PHE A 389 -27.70 18.57 3.42
C PHE A 389 -27.19 17.71 4.60
N PHE A 390 -25.95 17.22 4.49
CA PHE A 390 -25.29 16.45 5.54
C PHE A 390 -24.47 17.32 6.52
N SER A 391 -24.67 18.63 6.52
CA SER A 391 -24.01 19.53 7.46
C SER A 391 -24.51 19.32 8.88
N THR A 392 -23.63 19.53 9.86
CA THR A 392 -23.91 19.34 11.28
C THR A 392 -23.78 20.62 12.07
N ASN A 393 -24.54 20.71 13.16
CA ASN A 393 -24.39 21.73 14.17
C ASN A 393 -24.41 21.04 15.55
N ASN A 394 -23.38 21.24 16.38
CA ASN A 394 -23.23 20.63 17.70
C ASN A 394 -23.43 19.09 17.69
N GLY A 395 -22.86 18.38 16.70
CA GLY A 395 -22.90 16.92 16.58
C GLY A 395 -24.22 16.33 16.10
N LYS A 396 -25.21 17.15 15.71
CA LYS A 396 -26.48 16.72 15.09
C LYS A 396 -26.58 17.32 13.69
N PHE A 397 -27.30 16.65 12.81
CA PHE A 397 -27.58 17.20 11.49
C PHE A 397 -28.41 18.47 11.59
N LYS A 398 -28.05 19.47 10.78
CA LYS A 398 -28.83 20.70 10.65
C LYS A 398 -30.23 20.41 10.12
N TYR A 399 -30.35 19.42 9.23
CA TYR A 399 -31.58 18.94 8.62
C TYR A 399 -31.91 17.52 9.12
N ASP A 400 -31.99 17.36 10.44
CA ASP A 400 -32.05 16.05 11.10
C ASP A 400 -33.21 15.17 10.61
N SER A 401 -34.44 15.74 10.50
CA SER A 401 -35.60 15.02 9.99
C SER A 401 -35.51 14.66 8.51
N SER A 402 -34.81 15.47 7.71
CA SER A 402 -34.61 15.22 6.29
C SER A 402 -33.62 14.07 6.06
N VAL A 403 -32.60 13.95 6.93
CA VAL A 403 -31.69 12.82 6.91
C VAL A 403 -32.42 11.53 7.31
N ASP A 404 -33.33 11.57 8.28
CA ASP A 404 -34.17 10.41 8.61
C ASP A 404 -35.02 9.98 7.41
N LYS A 405 -35.71 10.91 6.76
CA LYS A 405 -36.50 10.63 5.54
C LYS A 405 -35.62 10.06 4.41
N PHE A 406 -34.39 10.51 4.27
CA PHE A 406 -33.45 9.97 3.30
C PHE A 406 -33.10 8.50 3.62
N LEU A 407 -32.81 8.17 4.88
CA LEU A 407 -32.55 6.80 5.30
C LEU A 407 -33.77 5.89 5.13
N ASP A 408 -34.95 6.40 5.49
CA ASP A 408 -36.22 5.70 5.26
C ASP A 408 -36.45 5.46 3.76
N ALA A 409 -36.22 6.44 2.91
CA ALA A 409 -36.36 6.30 1.46
C ALA A 409 -35.44 5.22 0.89
N MET A 410 -34.18 5.16 1.33
CA MET A 410 -33.25 4.12 0.90
C MET A 410 -33.70 2.69 1.24
N THR A 411 -34.51 2.53 2.26
CA THR A 411 -34.94 1.22 2.79
C THR A 411 -36.38 0.84 2.48
N LEU A 412 -37.24 1.80 2.13
CA LEU A 412 -38.65 1.58 1.91
C LEU A 412 -39.12 1.79 0.47
N LEU A 413 -38.47 2.69 -0.27
CA LEU A 413 -38.89 3.00 -1.63
C LEU A 413 -38.32 2.00 -2.63
N GLU A 414 -39.19 1.41 -3.44
CA GLU A 414 -38.82 0.52 -4.55
C GLU A 414 -37.75 1.19 -5.43
N LYS A 415 -36.74 0.45 -5.88
CA LYS A 415 -35.57 0.90 -6.64
C LYS A 415 -34.44 1.57 -5.85
N TYR A 416 -34.59 1.83 -4.58
CA TYR A 416 -33.49 2.29 -3.75
C TYR A 416 -32.63 1.12 -3.23
N PRO A 417 -31.33 1.37 -2.91
CA PRO A 417 -30.35 0.29 -2.76
C PRO A 417 -30.61 -0.69 -1.62
N PHE A 418 -31.31 -0.30 -0.57
CA PHE A 418 -31.56 -1.16 0.58
C PHE A 418 -33.06 -1.52 0.77
N SER A 419 -33.87 -1.33 -0.28
CA SER A 419 -35.35 -1.46 -0.16
C SER A 419 -35.84 -2.90 0.03
N THR A 420 -35.10 -3.90 -0.44
CA THR A 420 -35.48 -5.30 -0.32
C THR A 420 -34.44 -6.14 0.42
N PRO A 421 -34.82 -7.27 1.06
CA PRO A 421 -33.85 -8.20 1.64
C PRO A 421 -32.81 -8.69 0.65
N GLN A 422 -33.19 -8.96 -0.60
CA GLN A 422 -32.29 -9.42 -1.65
C GLN A 422 -31.22 -8.38 -1.96
N LEU A 423 -31.60 -7.12 -2.12
CA LEU A 423 -30.63 -6.03 -2.34
C LEU A 423 -29.71 -5.84 -1.12
N ARG A 424 -30.22 -6.02 0.10
CA ARG A 424 -29.40 -5.97 1.32
C ARG A 424 -28.39 -7.13 1.40
N ASP A 425 -28.72 -8.28 0.82
CA ASP A 425 -27.81 -9.43 0.76
C ASP A 425 -26.76 -9.25 -0.35
N GLU A 426 -27.04 -8.47 -1.40
CA GLU A 426 -26.05 -8.03 -2.37
C GLU A 426 -25.16 -6.90 -1.83
N LEU A 427 -25.70 -6.07 -0.92
CA LEU A 427 -25.04 -4.90 -0.33
C LEU A 427 -24.58 -5.16 1.11
N LYS A 428 -24.00 -6.33 1.36
CA LYS A 428 -23.51 -6.72 2.70
C LYS A 428 -22.47 -5.78 3.24
N HIS A 429 -21.46 -5.45 2.42
CA HIS A 429 -20.37 -4.57 2.81
C HIS A 429 -20.34 -3.36 1.89
N THR A 430 -20.56 -2.18 2.45
CA THR A 430 -20.65 -0.94 1.67
C THR A 430 -19.76 0.16 2.23
N PHE A 431 -19.32 1.04 1.35
CA PHE A 431 -18.44 2.16 1.65
C PHE A 431 -19.16 3.48 1.36
N TRP A 432 -19.34 4.34 2.36
CA TRP A 432 -20.08 5.60 2.24
C TRP A 432 -19.15 6.79 2.47
N LEU A 433 -19.13 7.69 1.53
CA LEU A 433 -18.28 8.87 1.54
C LEU A 433 -19.06 10.11 1.93
N LEU A 434 -18.51 10.88 2.88
CA LEU A 434 -19.04 12.16 3.34
C LEU A 434 -17.94 13.24 3.26
N ASP A 435 -18.35 14.50 3.35
CA ASP A 435 -17.45 15.67 3.30
C ASP A 435 -16.74 15.91 4.64
N ARG A 436 -17.39 15.60 5.79
CA ARG A 436 -16.90 15.96 7.13
C ARG A 436 -16.98 14.83 8.13
N VAL A 437 -15.98 14.81 9.03
CA VAL A 437 -15.89 13.82 10.12
C VAL A 437 -17.11 13.90 11.07
N GLU A 438 -17.56 15.12 11.38
CA GLU A 438 -18.74 15.30 12.22
C GLU A 438 -20.02 14.75 11.58
N SER A 439 -20.16 14.92 10.26
CA SER A 439 -21.27 14.35 9.49
C SER A 439 -21.24 12.81 9.51
N ALA A 440 -20.05 12.23 9.37
CA ALA A 440 -19.87 10.78 9.46
C ALA A 440 -20.21 10.26 10.88
N LYS A 441 -19.81 10.94 11.94
CA LYS A 441 -20.16 10.60 13.33
C LYS A 441 -21.67 10.69 13.58
N ALA A 442 -22.31 11.75 13.10
CA ALA A 442 -23.75 11.93 13.23
C ALA A 442 -24.53 10.86 12.46
N LEU A 443 -24.08 10.52 11.23
CA LEU A 443 -24.71 9.46 10.44
C LEU A 443 -24.52 8.10 11.09
N ALA A 444 -23.35 7.78 11.65
CA ALA A 444 -23.12 6.54 12.38
C ALA A 444 -24.10 6.36 13.55
N SER A 445 -24.42 7.44 14.27
CA SER A 445 -25.42 7.40 15.35
C SER A 445 -26.81 7.08 14.81
N LYS A 446 -27.25 7.75 13.72
CA LYS A 446 -28.57 7.50 13.12
C LYS A 446 -28.71 6.08 12.56
N LEU A 447 -27.67 5.57 11.90
CA LEU A 447 -27.69 4.21 11.34
C LEU A 447 -27.88 3.14 12.43
N LYS A 448 -27.31 3.32 13.62
CA LYS A 448 -27.45 2.38 14.75
C LYS A 448 -28.90 2.28 15.26
N ASP A 449 -29.64 3.37 15.18
CA ASP A 449 -31.03 3.43 15.68
C ASP A 449 -32.06 3.15 14.57
N HIS A 450 -31.63 3.09 13.31
CA HIS A 450 -32.52 2.91 12.17
C HIS A 450 -33.01 1.45 12.06
N PRO A 451 -34.31 1.18 11.79
CA PRO A 451 -34.87 -0.17 11.78
C PRO A 451 -34.15 -1.20 10.91
N VAL A 452 -33.59 -0.79 9.78
CA VAL A 452 -32.89 -1.66 8.84
C VAL A 452 -31.38 -1.61 9.06
N PHE A 453 -30.80 -0.41 9.18
CA PHE A 453 -29.34 -0.25 9.25
C PHE A 453 -28.73 -0.66 10.58
N LYS A 454 -29.54 -0.81 11.65
CA LYS A 454 -29.09 -1.39 12.93
C LYS A 454 -28.50 -2.81 12.79
N ASP A 455 -28.87 -3.51 11.71
CA ASP A 455 -28.37 -4.86 11.41
C ASP A 455 -26.97 -4.82 10.75
N TYR A 456 -26.46 -3.63 10.45
CA TYR A 456 -25.11 -3.41 9.91
C TYR A 456 -24.17 -2.93 11.01
N THR A 457 -22.97 -3.50 11.06
CA THR A 457 -21.88 -2.94 11.86
C THR A 457 -21.33 -1.70 11.18
N VAL A 458 -21.43 -0.55 11.85
CA VAL A 458 -20.97 0.74 11.30
C VAL A 458 -19.55 1.01 11.76
N ILE A 459 -18.62 1.16 10.80
CA ILE A 459 -17.21 1.46 11.01
C ILE A 459 -16.96 2.91 10.61
N LEU A 460 -16.34 3.67 11.50
CA LEU A 460 -15.89 5.02 11.21
C LEU A 460 -14.41 4.99 10.80
N ALA A 461 -14.14 5.14 9.50
CA ALA A 461 -12.82 5.28 8.89
C ALA A 461 -12.59 6.77 8.54
N ALA A 462 -12.63 7.62 9.56
CA ALA A 462 -12.44 9.05 9.46
C ALA A 462 -11.45 9.46 10.55
N GLY A 463 -10.25 9.88 10.15
CA GLY A 463 -9.24 10.42 11.05
C GLY A 463 -9.63 11.79 11.62
N ASP A 464 -8.74 12.39 12.39
CA ASP A 464 -8.95 13.70 13.03
C ASP A 464 -8.98 14.88 12.03
N GLY A 465 -9.15 14.60 10.73
CA GLY A 465 -9.26 15.61 9.65
C GLY A 465 -7.91 16.09 9.12
N LYS A 466 -6.81 15.46 9.49
CA LYS A 466 -5.50 15.65 8.84
C LYS A 466 -5.35 14.64 7.72
N LEU A 467 -5.26 15.13 6.49
CA LEU A 467 -5.36 14.35 5.25
C LEU A 467 -4.22 13.34 4.98
N ASP A 468 -3.16 13.29 5.78
CA ASP A 468 -1.90 12.61 5.42
C ASP A 468 -1.30 11.75 6.54
N ASP A 469 -2.11 11.09 7.37
CA ASP A 469 -1.54 10.16 8.34
C ASP A 469 -1.65 8.71 7.86
N ASP A 470 -0.59 8.22 7.23
CA ASP A 470 -0.49 6.83 6.72
C ASP A 470 -0.71 5.80 7.82
N GLU A 471 -0.33 6.11 9.06
CA GLU A 471 -0.55 5.24 10.22
C GLU A 471 -2.03 5.18 10.62
N GLU A 472 -2.75 6.29 10.57
CA GLU A 472 -4.20 6.32 10.80
C GLU A 472 -4.97 5.60 9.69
N THR A 473 -4.53 5.74 8.44
CA THR A 473 -5.12 5.03 7.29
C THR A 473 -4.92 3.53 7.41
N LYS A 474 -3.74 3.08 7.84
CA LYS A 474 -3.47 1.66 8.10
C LYS A 474 -4.34 1.13 9.23
N LYS A 475 -4.44 1.85 10.34
CA LYS A 475 -5.33 1.47 11.46
C LYS A 475 -6.80 1.42 11.04
N SER A 476 -7.23 2.32 10.16
CA SER A 476 -8.59 2.30 9.60
C SER A 476 -8.82 1.13 8.66
N TYR A 477 -7.82 0.78 7.85
CA TYR A 477 -7.87 -0.40 6.98
C TYR A 477 -8.02 -1.69 7.78
N ASP A 478 -7.15 -1.90 8.78
CA ASP A 478 -7.18 -3.09 9.63
C ASP A 478 -8.52 -3.25 10.34
N LYS A 479 -9.07 -2.16 10.91
CA LYS A 479 -10.41 -2.14 11.51
C LYS A 479 -11.53 -2.53 10.56
N VAL A 480 -11.46 -2.07 9.31
CA VAL A 480 -12.48 -2.39 8.30
C VAL A 480 -12.40 -3.85 7.92
N VAL A 481 -11.19 -4.37 7.67
CA VAL A 481 -10.98 -5.78 7.31
C VAL A 481 -11.43 -6.70 8.44
N GLU A 482 -11.04 -6.41 9.69
CA GLU A 482 -11.47 -7.16 10.87
C GLU A 482 -13.01 -7.15 11.02
N ALA A 483 -13.63 -5.98 10.89
CA ALA A 483 -15.09 -5.87 10.98
C ALA A 483 -15.82 -6.63 9.87
N ILE A 484 -15.29 -6.67 8.66
CA ILE A 484 -15.85 -7.44 7.54
C ILE A 484 -15.75 -8.94 7.83
N GLN A 485 -14.65 -9.40 8.41
CA GLN A 485 -14.45 -10.82 8.76
C GLN A 485 -15.36 -11.27 9.90
N GLU A 486 -15.64 -10.40 10.86
CA GLU A 486 -16.41 -10.73 12.06
C GLU A 486 -17.93 -10.52 11.90
N ASN A 487 -18.38 -9.78 10.88
CA ASN A 487 -19.78 -9.39 10.74
C ASN A 487 -20.31 -9.70 9.34
N ASP A 488 -21.54 -10.18 9.26
CA ASP A 488 -22.22 -10.48 7.99
C ASP A 488 -22.51 -9.21 7.15
N LYS A 489 -22.72 -8.06 7.80
CA LYS A 489 -23.06 -6.79 7.14
C LYS A 489 -22.32 -5.62 7.77
N THR A 490 -21.66 -4.81 6.95
CA THR A 490 -20.92 -3.62 7.42
C THR A 490 -21.18 -2.38 6.55
N ILE A 491 -21.16 -1.22 7.20
CA ILE A 491 -21.15 0.08 6.54
C ILE A 491 -19.90 0.82 7.01
N THR A 492 -18.98 1.08 6.09
CA THR A 492 -17.81 1.90 6.37
C THR A 492 -18.08 3.35 6.00
N LEU A 493 -18.05 4.25 6.98
CA LEU A 493 -18.19 5.70 6.77
C LEU A 493 -16.80 6.32 6.70
N SER A 494 -16.52 7.05 5.62
CA SER A 494 -15.22 7.70 5.42
C SER A 494 -15.35 9.16 4.98
N VAL A 495 -14.27 9.91 5.27
CA VAL A 495 -14.09 11.30 4.87
C VAL A 495 -12.71 11.42 4.21
N GLY A 496 -12.55 10.76 3.04
CA GLY A 496 -11.31 10.75 2.29
C GLY A 496 -10.35 9.59 2.58
N GLN A 497 -10.36 8.99 3.77
CA GLN A 497 -9.56 7.79 4.03
C GLN A 497 -10.07 6.58 3.23
N LEU A 498 -9.17 5.67 2.87
CA LEU A 498 -9.49 4.44 2.13
C LEU A 498 -10.15 4.66 0.75
N THR A 499 -10.12 5.87 0.22
CA THR A 499 -10.74 6.18 -1.10
C THR A 499 -9.88 5.76 -2.28
N THR A 500 -8.58 5.61 -2.06
CA THR A 500 -7.61 5.31 -3.12
C THR A 500 -6.44 4.50 -2.56
N GLY A 501 -5.79 3.72 -3.43
CA GLY A 501 -4.58 2.95 -3.08
C GLY A 501 -4.81 1.70 -2.24
N ILE A 502 -6.07 1.30 -1.98
CA ILE A 502 -6.42 0.08 -1.26
C ILE A 502 -7.37 -0.79 -2.07
N THR A 503 -7.41 -2.07 -1.74
CA THR A 503 -8.37 -3.02 -2.32
C THR A 503 -9.02 -3.80 -1.18
N ILE A 504 -10.35 -3.68 -1.06
CA ILE A 504 -11.19 -4.50 -0.19
C ILE A 504 -12.22 -5.17 -1.10
N PRO A 505 -12.00 -6.44 -1.47
CA PRO A 505 -12.84 -7.14 -2.45
C PRO A 505 -14.30 -7.27 -2.02
N GLU A 506 -14.56 -7.28 -0.73
CA GLU A 506 -15.88 -7.47 -0.12
C GLU A 506 -16.79 -6.25 -0.29
N TRP A 507 -16.24 -5.07 -0.54
CA TRP A 507 -17.07 -3.89 -0.79
C TRP A 507 -17.84 -4.04 -2.10
N SER A 508 -19.16 -4.19 -1.98
CA SER A 508 -20.07 -4.37 -3.10
C SER A 508 -20.63 -3.05 -3.65
N ALA A 509 -20.63 -1.97 -2.87
CA ALA A 509 -21.08 -0.65 -3.31
C ALA A 509 -20.36 0.50 -2.61
N VAL A 510 -20.29 1.63 -3.34
CA VAL A 510 -19.82 2.92 -2.82
C VAL A 510 -20.96 3.93 -2.94
N LEU A 511 -21.34 4.56 -1.82
CA LEU A 511 -22.31 5.64 -1.79
C LEU A 511 -21.57 6.99 -1.66
N MET A 512 -21.75 7.84 -2.64
CA MET A 512 -21.18 9.20 -2.67
C MET A 512 -22.20 10.15 -2.06
N LEU A 513 -22.01 10.53 -0.80
CA LEU A 513 -22.89 11.43 -0.06
C LEU A 513 -22.30 12.84 0.07
N PHE A 514 -21.50 13.25 -0.89
CA PHE A 514 -20.89 14.58 -0.96
C PHE A 514 -20.68 15.00 -2.42
N ILE A 515 -20.49 16.28 -2.62
CA ILE A 515 -20.10 16.89 -3.92
C ILE A 515 -18.74 17.58 -3.71
N ARG A 516 -17.81 17.32 -4.62
CA ARG A 516 -16.52 18.03 -4.67
C ARG A 516 -16.62 19.28 -5.53
#